data_89826085137ec9043878d9f199e2db7d
#
_entry.id   89826085137ec9043878d9f199e2db7d
#
_cell.length_a   1.000
_cell.length_b   1.000
_cell.length_c   1.000
_cell.angle_alpha   90.00
_cell.angle_beta   90.00
_cell.angle_gamma   90.00
#
_symmetry.space_group_name_H-M   'P 1'
#
loop_
_entity.id
_entity.type
_entity.pdbx_description
1 polymer ?
#
loop_
_entity_poly.entity_id
_entity_poly.type
_entity_poly.pdbx_seq_one_letter_code
_entity_poly.pdbx_strand_id
1 'polypeptide(L)'
;MFFKSPSVLAMALCYTLISPTIYAAEKPDKVTAQTTLGLYVTAQEAWELLNKDPNALLVDVRDPIEIKFTGFASGTDIHVPWMVSDPKQWDEKRSSWAMKKNPYFESQMISALKSKKASQETAIFVMCRSGSTRSAPAVNLFAEKGYTRVWTIVDGFEGGKLQSGNSKGVRAKDGWRNSGLPWSYKVDADIAWKNSF
;
A
#
# COMPACT_ATOMS: atom_id res chain seq x y z
N MET A 1 33.99 36.55 -59.98
CA MET A 1 34.19 35.24 -59.35
C MET A 1 33.67 35.34 -57.92
N PHE A 2 32.40 34.94 -57.68
CA PHE A 2 31.74 35.09 -56.34
C PHE A 2 31.72 33.75 -55.64
N PHE A 3 32.45 33.66 -54.53
CA PHE A 3 32.40 32.49 -53.64
C PHE A 3 31.14 32.54 -52.76
N LYS A 4 30.25 31.57 -52.90
CA LYS A 4 29.13 31.34 -51.99
C LYS A 4 29.63 30.54 -50.75
N SER A 5 29.48 31.12 -49.57
CA SER A 5 29.70 30.47 -48.27
C SER A 5 28.57 29.49 -47.99
N PRO A 6 28.83 28.26 -47.48
CA PRO A 6 27.77 27.36 -47.07
C PRO A 6 27.26 27.72 -45.65
N SER A 7 25.94 27.94 -45.53
CA SER A 7 25.26 28.13 -44.26
C SER A 7 25.19 26.80 -43.50
N VAL A 8 25.87 26.74 -42.38
CA VAL A 8 25.75 25.60 -41.42
C VAL A 8 24.47 25.78 -40.59
N LEU A 9 23.49 24.94 -40.89
CA LEU A 9 22.24 24.85 -40.12
C LEU A 9 22.52 24.12 -38.79
N ALA A 10 22.65 24.83 -37.69
CA ALA A 10 22.79 24.24 -36.35
C ALA A 10 21.45 23.66 -35.89
N MET A 11 21.34 22.35 -35.86
CA MET A 11 20.20 21.63 -35.34
C MET A 11 20.28 21.61 -33.81
N ALA A 12 19.51 22.45 -33.12
CA ALA A 12 19.41 22.48 -31.68
C ALA A 12 18.64 21.24 -31.22
N LEU A 13 19.38 20.29 -30.64
CA LEU A 13 18.79 19.09 -30.01
C LEU A 13 18.17 19.49 -28.67
N CYS A 14 16.84 19.63 -28.64
CA CYS A 14 16.10 19.94 -27.41
C CYS A 14 16.04 18.67 -26.54
N TYR A 15 16.95 18.56 -25.57
CA TYR A 15 16.85 17.52 -24.53
C TYR A 15 15.70 17.89 -23.60
N THR A 16 14.56 17.21 -23.74
CA THR A 16 13.51 17.22 -22.72
C THR A 16 14.02 16.47 -21.51
N LEU A 17 14.39 17.20 -20.46
CA LEU A 17 14.66 16.64 -19.15
C LEU A 17 13.35 16.06 -18.61
N ILE A 18 13.16 14.75 -18.76
CA ILE A 18 12.11 14.00 -18.07
C ILE A 18 12.54 13.97 -16.60
N SER A 19 12.03 14.91 -15.81
CA SER A 19 12.19 14.85 -14.35
C SER A 19 11.57 13.54 -13.88
N PRO A 20 12.27 12.75 -13.06
CA PRO A 20 11.67 11.54 -12.48
C PRO A 20 10.44 11.99 -11.68
N THR A 21 9.29 11.42 -12.00
CA THR A 21 8.08 11.61 -11.19
C THR A 21 8.38 11.03 -9.82
N ILE A 22 8.50 11.88 -8.81
CA ILE A 22 8.66 11.44 -7.43
C ILE A 22 7.28 10.96 -6.99
N TYR A 23 7.07 9.67 -6.98
CA TYR A 23 5.87 9.05 -6.41
C TYR A 23 5.93 9.19 -4.90
N ALA A 24 5.24 10.17 -4.36
CA ALA A 24 5.13 10.40 -2.94
C ALA A 24 3.82 11.11 -2.64
N ALA A 25 2.87 10.37 -2.08
CA ALA A 25 1.69 10.97 -1.50
C ALA A 25 2.09 11.89 -0.34
N GLU A 26 1.29 12.90 -0.08
CA GLU A 26 1.51 13.80 1.05
C GLU A 26 1.53 13.05 2.38
N LYS A 27 2.37 13.53 3.30
CA LYS A 27 2.40 13.01 4.68
C LYS A 27 1.02 13.20 5.31
N PRO A 28 0.39 12.12 5.83
CA PRO A 28 -0.90 12.22 6.47
C PRO A 28 -0.90 13.15 7.70
N ASP A 29 -1.91 14.00 7.85
CA ASP A 29 -2.10 14.85 9.05
C ASP A 29 -2.31 14.02 10.31
N LYS A 30 -3.02 12.91 10.17
CA LYS A 30 -3.34 12.03 11.28
C LYS A 30 -2.09 11.31 11.81
N VAL A 31 -1.67 11.60 13.03
CA VAL A 31 -0.48 11.03 13.67
C VAL A 31 -0.44 9.50 13.61
N THR A 32 -1.59 8.82 13.78
CA THR A 32 -1.67 7.34 13.70
C THR A 32 -1.49 6.76 12.30
N ALA A 33 -1.38 7.61 11.28
CA ALA A 33 -1.07 7.23 9.90
C ALA A 33 0.37 7.58 9.49
N GLN A 34 1.11 8.27 10.38
CA GLN A 34 2.49 8.65 10.11
C GLN A 34 3.46 7.51 10.41
N THR A 35 4.51 7.42 9.60
CA THR A 35 5.53 6.38 9.70
C THR A 35 6.91 6.97 9.94
N THR A 36 7.79 6.21 10.59
CA THR A 36 9.19 6.60 10.87
C THR A 36 9.97 6.83 9.57
N LEU A 37 9.70 6.03 8.53
CA LEU A 37 10.37 6.16 7.24
C LEU A 37 9.87 7.36 6.43
N GLY A 38 8.68 7.89 6.72
CA GLY A 38 8.11 9.00 5.96
C GLY A 38 7.80 8.69 4.50
N LEU A 39 7.66 7.41 4.14
CA LEU A 39 7.40 6.95 2.79
C LEU A 39 5.90 6.68 2.62
N TYR A 40 5.26 7.45 1.75
CA TYR A 40 3.82 7.44 1.52
C TYR A 40 3.52 7.34 0.03
N VAL A 41 2.52 6.54 -0.33
CA VAL A 41 2.00 6.42 -1.70
C VAL A 41 0.49 6.25 -1.67
N THR A 42 -0.20 6.70 -2.72
CA THR A 42 -1.57 6.30 -3.01
C THR A 42 -1.61 4.88 -3.57
N ALA A 43 -2.79 4.28 -3.65
CA ALA A 43 -2.97 2.97 -4.27
C ALA A 43 -2.53 2.97 -5.75
N GLN A 44 -2.82 4.04 -6.49
CA GLN A 44 -2.41 4.19 -7.89
C GLN A 44 -0.88 4.27 -8.03
N GLU A 45 -0.22 5.10 -7.22
CA GLU A 45 1.25 5.21 -7.22
C GLU A 45 1.91 3.88 -6.83
N ALA A 46 1.36 3.19 -5.82
CA ALA A 46 1.84 1.87 -5.42
C ALA A 46 1.73 0.86 -6.58
N TRP A 47 0.60 0.84 -7.29
CA TRP A 47 0.39 -0.01 -8.46
C TRP A 47 1.41 0.25 -9.57
N GLU A 48 1.68 1.53 -9.87
CA GLU A 48 2.68 1.89 -10.87
C GLU A 48 4.11 1.47 -10.46
N LEU A 49 4.46 1.61 -9.19
CA LEU A 49 5.77 1.20 -8.68
C LEU A 49 5.94 -0.33 -8.67
N LEU A 50 4.89 -1.07 -8.27
CA LEU A 50 4.85 -2.52 -8.32
C LEU A 50 5.04 -3.05 -9.75
N ASN A 51 4.43 -2.41 -10.74
CA ASN A 51 4.61 -2.80 -12.15
C ASN A 51 6.00 -2.47 -12.72
N LYS A 52 6.75 -1.56 -12.10
CA LYS A 52 8.10 -1.18 -12.54
C LYS A 52 9.20 -2.03 -11.89
N ASP A 53 8.96 -2.57 -10.70
CA ASP A 53 9.93 -3.38 -9.97
C ASP A 53 9.34 -4.77 -9.70
N PRO A 54 9.75 -5.82 -10.45
CA PRO A 54 9.23 -7.18 -10.28
C PRO A 54 9.62 -7.82 -8.94
N ASN A 55 10.54 -7.22 -8.19
CA ASN A 55 10.92 -7.67 -6.85
C ASN A 55 10.18 -6.93 -5.73
N ALA A 56 9.40 -5.90 -6.07
CA ALA A 56 8.59 -5.18 -5.10
C ALA A 56 7.46 -6.06 -4.58
N LEU A 57 7.08 -5.87 -3.31
CA LEU A 57 6.07 -6.68 -2.65
C LEU A 57 4.86 -5.84 -2.23
N LEU A 58 3.67 -6.34 -2.52
CA LEU A 58 2.41 -5.82 -1.98
C LEU A 58 2.00 -6.65 -0.76
N VAL A 59 1.88 -5.99 0.39
CA VAL A 59 1.54 -6.60 1.68
C VAL A 59 0.19 -6.10 2.16
N ASP A 60 -0.76 -7.00 2.36
CA ASP A 60 -2.07 -6.68 2.95
C ASP A 60 -2.10 -7.08 4.43
N VAL A 61 -2.40 -6.12 5.30
CA VAL A 61 -2.46 -6.33 6.76
C VAL A 61 -3.89 -6.26 7.31
N ARG A 62 -4.89 -6.48 6.44
CA ARG A 62 -6.30 -6.51 6.83
C ARG A 62 -6.68 -7.85 7.47
N ASP A 63 -7.80 -7.82 8.20
CA ASP A 63 -8.49 -9.01 8.71
C ASP A 63 -8.98 -9.90 7.54
N PRO A 64 -8.83 -11.23 7.58
CA PRO A 64 -9.41 -12.13 6.58
C PRO A 64 -10.92 -11.94 6.35
N ILE A 65 -11.66 -11.55 7.38
CA ILE A 65 -13.10 -11.25 7.28
C ILE A 65 -13.34 -10.02 6.40
N GLU A 66 -12.51 -8.98 6.53
CA GLU A 66 -12.60 -7.82 5.63
C GLU A 66 -12.34 -8.26 4.18
N ILE A 67 -11.29 -9.02 3.93
CA ILE A 67 -10.93 -9.51 2.60
C ILE A 67 -12.06 -10.33 1.99
N LYS A 68 -12.66 -11.25 2.76
CA LYS A 68 -13.77 -12.07 2.29
C LYS A 68 -14.95 -11.25 1.76
N PHE A 69 -15.28 -10.13 2.41
CA PHE A 69 -16.46 -9.34 2.08
C PHE A 69 -16.19 -8.09 1.24
N THR A 70 -14.98 -7.58 1.25
CA THR A 70 -14.63 -6.36 0.50
C THR A 70 -13.79 -6.62 -0.73
N GLY A 71 -13.18 -7.80 -0.84
CA GLY A 71 -12.28 -8.20 -1.93
C GLY A 71 -10.81 -8.08 -1.56
N PHE A 72 -9.96 -8.56 -2.46
CA PHE A 72 -8.51 -8.68 -2.32
C PHE A 72 -7.81 -8.09 -3.55
N ALA A 73 -6.76 -7.30 -3.34
CA ALA A 73 -5.99 -6.71 -4.43
C ALA A 73 -5.26 -7.81 -5.21
N SER A 74 -5.41 -7.81 -6.53
CA SER A 74 -4.64 -8.72 -7.37
C SER A 74 -3.16 -8.34 -7.30
N GLY A 75 -2.28 -9.35 -7.26
CA GLY A 75 -0.84 -9.13 -7.10
C GLY A 75 -0.39 -8.93 -5.65
N THR A 76 -1.27 -9.13 -4.64
CA THR A 76 -0.82 -9.21 -3.25
C THR A 76 0.12 -10.40 -3.07
N ASP A 77 1.29 -10.16 -2.49
CA ASP A 77 2.34 -11.15 -2.26
C ASP A 77 2.28 -11.80 -0.90
N ILE A 78 1.87 -11.01 0.11
CA ILE A 78 1.83 -11.44 1.52
C ILE A 78 0.54 -10.92 2.14
N HIS A 79 -0.17 -11.82 2.83
CA HIS A 79 -1.30 -11.46 3.69
C HIS A 79 -1.03 -11.94 5.11
N VAL A 80 -0.83 -11.00 6.03
CA VAL A 80 -0.73 -11.25 7.48
C VAL A 80 -1.47 -10.13 8.20
N PRO A 81 -2.56 -10.40 8.93
CA PRO A 81 -3.35 -9.36 9.57
C PRO A 81 -2.61 -8.73 10.76
N TRP A 82 -2.56 -7.40 10.81
CA TRP A 82 -2.09 -6.65 11.98
C TRP A 82 -3.02 -6.81 13.18
N MET A 83 -4.33 -6.80 12.90
CA MET A 83 -5.40 -7.02 13.87
C MET A 83 -6.48 -7.87 13.24
N VAL A 84 -7.17 -8.66 14.06
CA VAL A 84 -8.34 -9.46 13.69
C VAL A 84 -9.54 -9.06 14.53
N SER A 85 -10.73 -9.24 14.01
CA SER A 85 -11.99 -9.01 14.73
C SER A 85 -12.12 -9.98 15.90
N ASP A 86 -12.51 -9.46 17.07
CA ASP A 86 -12.80 -10.27 18.24
C ASP A 86 -14.30 -10.28 18.53
N PRO A 87 -15.04 -11.33 18.16
CA PRO A 87 -16.49 -11.38 18.38
C PRO A 87 -16.89 -11.50 19.86
N LYS A 88 -15.94 -11.68 20.76
CA LYS A 88 -16.18 -11.72 22.21
C LYS A 88 -16.11 -10.34 22.87
N GLN A 89 -15.66 -9.32 22.17
CA GLN A 89 -15.50 -7.97 22.71
C GLN A 89 -16.22 -6.94 21.83
N TRP A 90 -16.90 -6.01 22.50
CA TRP A 90 -17.58 -4.89 21.89
C TRP A 90 -16.81 -3.59 22.09
N ASP A 91 -16.65 -2.79 21.03
CA ASP A 91 -16.07 -1.45 21.07
C ASP A 91 -17.19 -0.41 21.05
N GLU A 92 -17.54 0.14 22.19
CA GLU A 92 -18.61 1.13 22.36
C GLU A 92 -18.37 2.38 21.49
N LYS A 93 -17.13 2.83 21.39
CA LYS A 93 -16.79 4.04 20.59
C LYS A 93 -17.04 3.85 19.11
N ARG A 94 -16.89 2.62 18.61
CA ARG A 94 -17.10 2.29 17.19
C ARG A 94 -18.44 1.68 16.91
N SER A 95 -19.22 1.36 17.97
CA SER A 95 -20.47 0.60 17.89
C SER A 95 -20.29 -0.64 16.99
N SER A 96 -19.27 -1.45 17.31
CA SER A 96 -18.86 -2.60 16.52
C SER A 96 -18.05 -3.58 17.36
N TRP A 97 -17.77 -4.77 16.83
CA TRP A 97 -16.83 -5.69 17.46
C TRP A 97 -15.42 -5.06 17.55
N ALA A 98 -14.76 -5.32 18.67
CA ALA A 98 -13.40 -4.87 18.88
C ALA A 98 -12.42 -5.56 17.92
N MET A 99 -11.29 -4.91 17.68
CA MET A 99 -10.18 -5.49 16.94
C MET A 99 -9.09 -5.89 17.94
N LYS A 100 -8.65 -7.12 17.89
CA LYS A 100 -7.55 -7.65 18.69
C LYS A 100 -6.26 -7.68 17.86
N LYS A 101 -5.15 -7.21 18.44
CA LYS A 101 -3.85 -7.30 17.78
C LYS A 101 -3.47 -8.77 17.57
N ASN A 102 -2.94 -9.09 16.40
CA ASN A 102 -2.36 -10.39 16.13
C ASN A 102 -1.02 -10.50 16.90
N PRO A 103 -0.93 -11.33 17.95
CA PRO A 103 0.29 -11.41 18.78
C PRO A 103 1.47 -12.03 18.02
N TYR A 104 1.21 -12.72 16.93
CA TYR A 104 2.20 -13.38 16.08
C TYR A 104 2.52 -12.60 14.80
N PHE A 105 2.00 -11.36 14.65
CA PHE A 105 2.21 -10.56 13.44
C PHE A 105 3.68 -10.47 13.04
N GLU A 106 4.55 -10.12 13.97
CA GLU A 106 5.97 -9.96 13.71
C GLU A 106 6.60 -11.25 13.19
N SER A 107 6.46 -12.36 13.91
CA SER A 107 7.07 -13.63 13.52
C SER A 107 6.52 -14.16 12.20
N GLN A 108 5.22 -14.05 11.98
CA GLN A 108 4.55 -14.46 10.73
C GLN A 108 5.01 -13.60 9.55
N MET A 109 5.10 -12.29 9.73
CA MET A 109 5.53 -11.38 8.69
C MET A 109 7.00 -11.56 8.31
N ILE A 110 7.88 -11.69 9.29
CA ILE A 110 9.31 -11.97 9.03
C ILE A 110 9.48 -13.31 8.30
N SER A 111 8.73 -14.34 8.68
CA SER A 111 8.73 -15.62 7.98
C SER A 111 8.26 -15.48 6.53
N ALA A 112 7.17 -14.72 6.29
CA ALA A 112 6.64 -14.50 4.95
C ALA A 112 7.64 -13.71 4.06
N LEU A 113 8.24 -12.63 4.59
CA LEU A 113 9.27 -11.87 3.88
C LEU A 113 10.47 -12.74 3.52
N LYS A 114 10.90 -13.60 4.44
CA LYS A 114 12.00 -14.55 4.20
C LYS A 114 11.67 -15.56 3.10
N SER A 115 10.43 -16.07 3.07
CA SER A 115 9.98 -16.98 2.00
C SER A 115 9.97 -16.31 0.63
N LYS A 116 9.69 -15.02 0.57
CA LYS A 116 9.76 -14.16 -0.64
C LYS A 116 11.20 -13.69 -0.95
N LYS A 117 12.20 -14.11 -0.17
CA LYS A 117 13.60 -13.69 -0.28
C LYS A 117 13.80 -12.16 -0.22
N ALA A 118 12.93 -11.47 0.50
CA ALA A 118 13.02 -10.03 0.68
C ALA A 118 14.29 -9.66 1.47
N SER A 119 15.03 -8.68 0.96
CA SER A 119 16.14 -8.03 1.66
C SER A 119 15.65 -6.74 2.33
N GLN A 120 16.50 -6.10 3.12
CA GLN A 120 16.22 -4.80 3.74
C GLN A 120 15.98 -3.68 2.72
N GLU A 121 16.48 -3.84 1.48
CA GLU A 121 16.32 -2.91 0.35
C GLU A 121 15.17 -3.26 -0.59
N THR A 122 14.43 -4.34 -0.31
CA THR A 122 13.25 -4.70 -1.10
C THR A 122 12.18 -3.63 -0.93
N ALA A 123 11.61 -3.15 -2.03
CA ALA A 123 10.49 -2.22 -2.01
C ALA A 123 9.23 -2.94 -1.51
N ILE A 124 8.60 -2.45 -0.44
CA ILE A 124 7.42 -3.06 0.19
C ILE A 124 6.33 -2.02 0.32
N PHE A 125 5.13 -2.34 -0.17
CA PHE A 125 3.95 -1.50 -0.11
C PHE A 125 2.93 -2.11 0.84
N VAL A 126 2.66 -1.45 1.97
CA VAL A 126 1.79 -1.99 3.01
C VAL A 126 0.40 -1.37 2.93
N MET A 127 -0.59 -2.21 2.77
CA MET A 127 -1.98 -1.85 2.61
C MET A 127 -2.83 -2.32 3.78
N CYS A 128 -3.69 -1.44 4.29
CA CYS A 128 -4.82 -1.82 5.13
C CYS A 128 -6.13 -1.29 4.53
N ARG A 129 -7.18 -1.14 5.31
CA ARG A 129 -8.48 -0.68 4.80
C ARG A 129 -8.44 0.74 4.26
N SER A 130 -7.74 1.67 4.94
CA SER A 130 -7.74 3.11 4.67
C SER A 130 -6.43 3.80 5.09
N GLY A 131 -5.31 3.11 4.99
CA GLY A 131 -3.97 3.69 5.08
C GLY A 131 -3.56 4.28 6.44
N SER A 132 -4.09 3.82 7.59
CA SER A 132 -3.71 4.46 8.85
C SER A 132 -3.39 3.46 9.98
N THR A 133 -4.36 3.09 10.79
CA THR A 133 -4.15 2.44 12.10
C THR A 133 -3.55 1.03 12.08
N ARG A 134 -3.37 0.41 10.92
CA ARG A 134 -2.78 -0.93 10.77
C ARG A 134 -1.56 -0.93 9.86
N SER A 135 -1.62 -0.24 8.71
CA SER A 135 -0.47 -0.15 7.80
C SER A 135 0.67 0.66 8.40
N ALA A 136 0.41 1.84 8.97
CA ALA A 136 1.48 2.67 9.54
C ALA A 136 2.27 1.97 10.67
N PRO A 137 1.65 1.38 11.72
CA PRO A 137 2.41 0.65 12.71
C PRO A 137 3.10 -0.61 12.17
N ALA A 138 2.57 -1.26 11.12
CA ALA A 138 3.27 -2.35 10.45
C ALA A 138 4.53 -1.85 9.73
N VAL A 139 4.46 -0.71 9.03
CA VAL A 139 5.63 -0.06 8.40
C VAL A 139 6.68 0.31 9.45
N ASN A 140 6.28 0.83 10.61
CA ASN A 140 7.20 1.15 11.69
C ASN A 140 7.92 -0.10 12.22
N LEU A 141 7.21 -1.22 12.36
CA LEU A 141 7.84 -2.49 12.72
C LEU A 141 8.87 -2.94 11.66
N PHE A 142 8.57 -2.78 10.38
CA PHE A 142 9.55 -3.08 9.33
C PHE A 142 10.80 -2.20 9.44
N ALA A 143 10.62 -0.90 9.69
CA ALA A 143 11.74 0.03 9.92
C ALA A 143 12.61 -0.40 11.12
N GLU A 144 12.00 -0.82 12.23
CA GLU A 144 12.70 -1.35 13.41
C GLU A 144 13.48 -2.65 13.09
N LYS A 145 13.07 -3.41 12.08
CA LYS A 145 13.79 -4.61 11.59
C LYS A 145 14.81 -4.29 10.49
N GLY A 146 15.06 -3.01 10.21
CA GLY A 146 16.08 -2.56 9.28
C GLY A 146 15.63 -2.48 7.81
N TYR A 147 14.36 -2.67 7.50
CA TYR A 147 13.84 -2.44 6.15
C TYR A 147 13.75 -0.94 5.89
N THR A 148 14.34 -0.47 4.80
CA THR A 148 14.50 0.97 4.50
C THR A 148 13.55 1.48 3.43
N ARG A 149 12.97 0.59 2.62
CA ARG A 149 12.12 0.91 1.48
C ARG A 149 10.69 0.38 1.68
N VAL A 150 10.01 0.86 2.73
CA VAL A 150 8.66 0.41 3.07
C VAL A 150 7.69 1.60 3.08
N TRP A 151 6.73 1.56 2.18
CA TRP A 151 5.69 2.58 2.01
C TRP A 151 4.39 2.16 2.67
N THR A 152 3.66 3.09 3.25
CA THR A 152 2.24 2.89 3.54
C THR A 152 1.39 3.41 2.38
N ILE A 153 0.41 2.62 1.94
CA ILE A 153 -0.60 3.05 0.97
C ILE A 153 -1.65 3.86 1.74
N VAL A 154 -1.62 5.19 1.59
CA VAL A 154 -2.35 6.14 2.44
C VAL A 154 -3.87 6.10 2.33
N ASP A 155 -4.38 5.67 1.20
CA ASP A 155 -5.81 5.44 0.95
C ASP A 155 -6.23 3.96 1.12
N GLY A 156 -5.28 3.03 1.18
CA GLY A 156 -5.52 1.62 1.43
C GLY A 156 -6.38 0.92 0.37
N PHE A 157 -7.13 -0.11 0.79
CA PHE A 157 -7.96 -0.90 -0.14
C PHE A 157 -9.31 -0.26 -0.44
N GLU A 158 -10.05 0.19 0.59
CA GLU A 158 -11.40 0.76 0.44
C GLU A 158 -11.44 2.29 0.47
N GLY A 159 -10.34 2.92 0.85
CA GLY A 159 -10.23 4.37 0.86
C GLY A 159 -10.98 5.10 1.96
N GLY A 160 -11.17 6.39 1.72
CA GLY A 160 -11.89 7.31 2.56
C GLY A 160 -13.40 7.18 2.45
N LYS A 161 -14.11 7.75 3.42
CA LYS A 161 -15.57 7.83 3.40
C LYS A 161 -16.03 9.05 2.60
N LEU A 162 -17.12 8.90 1.86
CA LEU A 162 -17.84 10.01 1.26
C LEU A 162 -18.36 10.94 2.35
N GLN A 163 -18.21 12.26 2.16
CA GLN A 163 -18.55 13.27 3.16
C GLN A 163 -19.96 13.84 2.99
N SER A 164 -20.59 13.61 1.84
CA SER A 164 -21.90 14.17 1.48
C SER A 164 -22.69 13.22 0.59
N GLY A 165 -23.93 13.60 0.25
CA GLY A 165 -24.86 12.86 -0.60
C GLY A 165 -25.49 11.64 0.08
N ASN A 166 -26.29 10.88 -0.68
CA ASN A 166 -27.06 9.72 -0.18
C ASN A 166 -26.16 8.58 0.32
N SER A 167 -24.92 8.53 -0.12
CA SER A 167 -23.92 7.52 0.29
C SER A 167 -22.91 8.05 1.31
N LYS A 168 -23.24 9.13 2.04
CA LYS A 168 -22.37 9.66 3.11
C LYS A 168 -22.00 8.57 4.11
N GLY A 169 -20.71 8.46 4.40
CA GLY A 169 -20.16 7.44 5.31
C GLY A 169 -19.72 6.16 4.62
N VAL A 170 -20.13 5.90 3.37
CA VAL A 170 -19.66 4.76 2.57
C VAL A 170 -18.21 5.00 2.13
N ARG A 171 -17.38 3.96 2.15
CA ARG A 171 -16.01 4.03 1.64
C ARG A 171 -16.01 3.85 0.12
N ALA A 172 -15.94 4.96 -0.58
CA ALA A 172 -15.98 5.00 -2.04
C ALA A 172 -15.26 6.24 -2.62
N LYS A 173 -14.41 6.92 -1.82
CA LYS A 173 -13.73 8.14 -2.25
C LYS A 173 -12.49 7.83 -3.09
N ASP A 174 -11.67 6.93 -2.62
CA ASP A 174 -10.34 6.57 -3.12
C ASP A 174 -9.99 5.14 -2.68
N GLY A 175 -8.73 4.75 -2.74
CA GLY A 175 -8.25 3.42 -2.37
C GLY A 175 -8.21 2.46 -3.55
N TRP A 176 -7.51 1.34 -3.38
CA TRP A 176 -7.21 0.37 -4.43
C TRP A 176 -8.45 -0.01 -5.26
N ARG A 177 -9.49 -0.48 -4.57
CA ARG A 177 -10.73 -0.95 -5.20
C ARG A 177 -11.46 0.16 -5.97
N ASN A 178 -11.57 1.35 -5.36
CA ASN A 178 -12.35 2.45 -5.95
C ASN A 178 -11.58 3.23 -7.01
N SER A 179 -10.26 3.04 -7.11
CA SER A 179 -9.41 3.61 -8.15
C SER A 179 -9.34 2.76 -9.43
N GLY A 180 -10.16 1.70 -9.52
CA GLY A 180 -10.23 0.84 -10.70
C GLY A 180 -9.02 -0.09 -10.87
N LEU A 181 -8.20 -0.26 -9.83
CA LEU A 181 -7.06 -1.16 -9.84
C LEU A 181 -7.52 -2.62 -9.76
N PRO A 182 -6.73 -3.60 -10.23
CA PRO A 182 -7.14 -5.01 -10.27
C PRO A 182 -7.40 -5.58 -8.87
N TRP A 183 -8.58 -6.16 -8.67
CA TRP A 183 -8.97 -6.85 -7.44
C TRP A 183 -10.04 -7.91 -7.71
N SER A 184 -10.26 -8.80 -6.75
CA SER A 184 -11.24 -9.88 -6.86
C SER A 184 -11.74 -10.31 -5.47
N TYR A 185 -12.89 -10.99 -5.40
CA TYR A 185 -13.33 -11.70 -4.20
C TYR A 185 -12.62 -13.04 -4.01
N LYS A 186 -11.88 -13.51 -5.01
CA LYS A 186 -11.09 -14.74 -4.91
C LYS A 186 -9.76 -14.41 -4.23
N VAL A 187 -9.38 -15.23 -3.29
CA VAL A 187 -8.10 -15.15 -2.57
C VAL A 187 -7.28 -16.38 -2.94
N ASP A 188 -6.01 -16.14 -3.28
CA ASP A 188 -5.07 -17.25 -3.51
C ASP A 188 -4.82 -17.98 -2.19
N ALA A 189 -5.00 -19.29 -2.21
CA ALA A 189 -4.84 -20.15 -1.04
C ALA A 189 -3.41 -20.15 -0.48
N ASP A 190 -2.41 -19.88 -1.33
CA ASP A 190 -1.00 -19.86 -0.93
C ASP A 190 -0.62 -18.52 -0.26
N ILE A 191 -1.40 -17.47 -0.52
CA ILE A 191 -1.20 -16.13 0.05
C ILE A 191 -2.10 -15.90 1.26
N ALA A 192 -3.29 -16.51 1.26
CA ALA A 192 -4.28 -16.35 2.32
C ALA A 192 -3.69 -16.70 3.69
N TRP A 193 -3.73 -15.74 4.61
CA TRP A 193 -3.35 -16.02 6.00
C TRP A 193 -4.25 -17.11 6.61
N LYS A 194 -3.61 -18.14 7.08
CA LYS A 194 -4.26 -19.26 7.77
C LYS A 194 -3.87 -19.19 9.24
N ASN A 195 -4.87 -19.03 10.09
CA ASN A 195 -4.63 -19.06 11.53
C ASN A 195 -4.22 -20.47 11.94
N SER A 196 -3.03 -20.60 12.49
CA SER A 196 -2.52 -21.83 13.12
C SER A 196 -2.52 -21.68 14.66
N PHE A 197 -3.65 -21.20 15.21
CA PHE A 197 -3.83 -21.17 16.66
C PHE A 197 -4.22 -22.55 17.16
#